data_5c763d4721df9424f5db32c6b5b18414
#
_entry.id   5c763d4721df9424f5db32c6b5b18414
#
_cell.length_a   1.000
_cell.length_b   1.000
_cell.length_c   1.000
_cell.angle_alpha   90.00
_cell.angle_beta   90.00
_cell.angle_gamma   90.00
#
_symmetry.space_group_name_H-M   'P 1'
#
loop_
_entity.id
_entity.type
_entity.pdbx_description
1 polymer ?
#
loop_
_entity_poly.entity_id
_entity_poly.type
_entity_poly.pdbx_seq_one_letter_code
_entity_poly.pdbx_strand_id
1 'polypeptide(L)'
;MYDPVPLQVSAFEVTIVGLFVLVLAIVTVWQMVRIVDAYDKQALTVFGEYRGLIEPGINFVPPFVSRTYPFDMRTQTMDVPRQEAITRDNSPVTADAVVYLRVMDAKKAFLEVEDYKTAVSNLAQTTLRAVIGDMELDETLNKRQEINARIRKELDEPTDEWGIR
;
A
#
# COMPACT_ATOMS: atom_id res chain seq x y z
N MET A 1 -44.48 40.73 32.85
CA MET A 1 -43.43 41.57 32.25
C MET A 1 -42.12 40.94 32.64
N TYR A 2 -41.55 40.10 31.75
CA TYR A 2 -40.26 39.42 31.97
C TYR A 2 -39.17 40.29 31.34
N ASP A 3 -38.38 40.93 32.15
CA ASP A 3 -37.18 41.58 31.67
C ASP A 3 -36.15 40.52 31.35
N PRO A 4 -35.63 40.46 30.10
CA PRO A 4 -34.53 39.55 29.79
C PRO A 4 -33.26 40.05 30.54
N VAL A 5 -32.76 39.21 31.44
CA VAL A 5 -31.47 39.45 32.10
C VAL A 5 -30.40 39.44 30.99
N PRO A 6 -29.70 40.55 30.72
CA PRO A 6 -28.61 40.52 29.74
C PRO A 6 -27.51 39.61 30.27
N LEU A 7 -27.20 38.58 29.51
CA LEU A 7 -26.00 37.75 29.73
C LEU A 7 -24.77 38.66 29.63
N GLN A 8 -24.34 39.25 30.72
CA GLN A 8 -23.07 39.96 30.79
C GLN A 8 -21.94 38.91 30.78
N VAL A 9 -21.57 38.53 29.59
CA VAL A 9 -20.34 37.72 29.39
C VAL A 9 -19.19 38.59 29.85
N SER A 10 -18.52 38.20 30.93
CA SER A 10 -17.40 38.97 31.45
C SER A 10 -16.26 39.03 30.44
N ALA A 11 -15.56 40.15 30.35
CA ALA A 11 -14.39 40.28 29.45
C ALA A 11 -13.36 39.15 29.69
N PHE A 12 -13.32 38.60 30.89
CA PHE A 12 -12.48 37.47 31.27
C PHE A 12 -12.91 36.15 30.57
N GLU A 13 -14.20 35.88 30.46
CA GLU A 13 -14.73 34.69 29.76
C GLU A 13 -14.46 34.79 28.26
N VAL A 14 -14.64 35.96 27.67
CA VAL A 14 -14.34 36.20 26.25
C VAL A 14 -12.85 35.98 25.93
N THR A 15 -11.96 36.43 26.82
CA THR A 15 -10.51 36.23 26.65
C THR A 15 -10.10 34.75 26.77
N ILE A 16 -10.70 33.99 27.72
CA ILE A 16 -10.43 32.56 27.86
C ILE A 16 -10.90 31.78 26.62
N VAL A 17 -12.12 32.06 26.16
CA VAL A 17 -12.67 31.42 24.96
C VAL A 17 -11.81 31.76 23.73
N GLY A 18 -11.41 33.03 23.59
CA GLY A 18 -10.52 33.45 22.50
C GLY A 18 -9.17 32.74 22.52
N LEU A 19 -8.56 32.62 23.70
CA LEU A 19 -7.30 31.89 23.89
C LEU A 19 -7.47 30.41 23.55
N PHE A 20 -8.56 29.79 23.99
CA PHE A 20 -8.86 28.38 23.70
C PHE A 20 -9.04 28.13 22.20
N VAL A 21 -9.79 29.01 21.52
CA VAL A 21 -9.98 28.91 20.05
C VAL A 21 -8.66 29.11 19.31
N LEU A 22 -7.82 30.03 19.75
CA LEU A 22 -6.50 30.26 19.16
C LEU A 22 -5.58 29.06 19.32
N VAL A 23 -5.54 28.45 20.49
CA VAL A 23 -4.77 27.22 20.74
C VAL A 23 -5.29 26.07 19.87
N LEU A 24 -6.61 25.89 19.77
CA LEU A 24 -7.22 24.88 18.88
C LEU A 24 -6.84 25.12 17.42
N ALA A 25 -6.86 26.34 16.94
CA ALA A 25 -6.46 26.69 15.58
C ALA A 25 -4.99 26.36 15.32
N ILE A 26 -4.09 26.70 16.25
CA ILE A 26 -2.66 26.38 16.16
C ILE A 26 -2.44 24.86 16.10
N VAL A 27 -3.09 24.09 16.97
CA VAL A 27 -3.00 22.62 17.01
C VAL A 27 -3.52 22.01 15.71
N THR A 28 -4.62 22.54 15.18
CA THR A 28 -5.18 22.07 13.90
C THR A 28 -4.23 22.32 12.74
N VAL A 29 -3.63 23.51 12.66
CA VAL A 29 -2.63 23.84 11.63
C VAL A 29 -1.40 22.93 11.73
N TRP A 30 -0.94 22.66 12.93
CA TRP A 30 0.18 21.74 13.16
C TRP A 30 -0.12 20.31 12.69
N GLN A 31 -1.35 19.83 12.86
CA GLN A 31 -1.78 18.51 12.42
C GLN A 31 -1.96 18.42 10.89
N MET A 32 -2.06 19.55 10.19
CA MET A 32 -2.13 19.57 8.72
C MET A 32 -0.80 19.23 8.03
N VAL A 33 0.33 19.42 8.74
CA VAL A 33 1.65 19.20 8.16
C VAL A 33 1.99 17.71 8.19
N ARG A 34 2.17 17.12 7.03
CA ARG A 34 2.65 15.74 6.84
C ARG A 34 3.98 15.76 6.13
N ILE A 35 4.97 15.10 6.70
CA ILE A 35 6.27 14.86 6.09
C ILE A 35 6.23 13.45 5.50
N VAL A 36 6.53 13.36 4.22
CA VAL A 36 6.58 12.09 3.47
C VAL A 36 8.03 11.83 3.06
N ASP A 37 8.50 10.63 3.35
CA ASP A 37 9.88 10.22 3.06
C ASP A 37 10.16 10.18 1.56
N ALA A 38 11.43 10.32 1.18
CA ALA A 38 11.86 10.44 -0.21
C ALA A 38 11.57 9.20 -1.07
N TYR A 39 11.39 8.05 -0.44
CA TYR A 39 11.11 6.78 -1.09
C TYR A 39 9.63 6.37 -1.02
N ASP A 40 8.80 7.15 -0.33
CA ASP A 40 7.37 6.86 -0.17
C ASP A 40 6.53 7.75 -1.08
N LYS A 41 5.45 7.17 -1.61
CA LYS A 41 4.29 7.90 -2.13
C LYS A 41 3.08 7.52 -1.31
N GLN A 42 2.20 8.48 -1.02
CA GLN A 42 1.01 8.20 -0.23
C GLN A 42 -0.24 8.48 -1.05
N ALA A 43 -1.15 7.50 -1.11
CA ALA A 43 -2.48 7.74 -1.67
C ALA A 43 -3.32 8.51 -0.65
N LEU A 44 -3.86 9.65 -1.07
CA LEU A 44 -4.71 10.51 -0.26
C LEU A 44 -6.18 10.25 -0.57
N THR A 45 -6.94 9.93 0.47
CA THR A 45 -8.40 9.90 0.40
C THR A 45 -8.99 10.98 1.31
N VAL A 46 -9.99 11.70 0.82
CA VAL A 46 -10.73 12.71 1.57
C VAL A 46 -12.21 12.34 1.52
N PHE A 47 -12.83 12.17 2.69
CA PHE A 47 -14.21 11.64 2.82
C PHE A 47 -14.42 10.29 2.09
N GLY A 48 -13.36 9.47 1.99
CA GLY A 48 -13.41 8.18 1.29
C GLY A 48 -13.20 8.26 -0.23
N GLU A 49 -13.13 9.46 -0.81
CA GLU A 49 -12.84 9.67 -2.22
C GLU A 49 -11.33 9.82 -2.46
N TYR A 50 -10.80 9.11 -3.46
CA TYR A 50 -9.41 9.26 -3.88
C TYR A 50 -9.16 10.65 -4.47
N ARG A 51 -8.25 11.42 -3.90
CA ARG A 51 -7.92 12.80 -4.34
C ARG A 51 -6.62 12.91 -5.08
N GLY A 52 -5.71 11.96 -4.91
CA GLY A 52 -4.42 11.98 -5.59
C GLY A 52 -3.32 11.28 -4.82
N LEU A 53 -2.10 11.40 -5.33
CA LEU A 53 -0.88 10.94 -4.66
C LEU A 53 -0.19 12.12 -4.00
N ILE A 54 0.25 11.92 -2.77
CA ILE A 54 1.13 12.83 -2.05
C ILE A 54 2.56 12.43 -2.38
N GLU A 55 3.32 13.37 -2.89
CA GLU A 55 4.74 13.20 -3.22
C GLU A 55 5.63 13.41 -2.00
N PRO A 56 6.90 12.94 -2.04
CA PRO A 56 7.87 13.18 -0.99
C PRO A 56 8.04 14.65 -0.66
N GLY A 57 8.19 14.96 0.63
CA GLY A 57 8.37 16.31 1.14
C GLY A 57 7.32 16.74 2.14
N ILE A 58 7.16 18.06 2.30
CA ILE A 58 6.18 18.65 3.22
C ILE A 58 4.88 18.84 2.46
N ASN A 59 3.81 18.22 2.96
CA ASN A 59 2.48 18.30 2.38
C ASN A 59 1.46 18.78 3.41
N PHE A 60 0.45 19.51 2.94
CA PHE A 60 -0.67 19.96 3.76
C PHE A 60 -1.87 19.05 3.52
N VAL A 61 -2.23 18.28 4.54
CA VAL A 61 -3.31 17.31 4.49
C VAL A 61 -4.37 17.67 5.52
N PRO A 62 -5.65 17.86 5.15
CA PRO A 62 -6.70 18.19 6.11
C PRO A 62 -6.80 17.14 7.21
N PRO A 63 -6.64 17.47 8.49
CA PRO A 63 -6.85 16.53 9.57
C PRO A 63 -8.33 16.12 9.65
N PHE A 64 -8.63 15.01 10.30
CA PHE A 64 -9.96 14.44 10.60
C PHE A 64 -10.75 13.87 9.41
N VAL A 65 -10.62 14.43 8.21
CA VAL A 65 -11.42 14.02 7.04
C VAL A 65 -10.62 13.24 5.99
N SER A 66 -9.31 13.18 6.15
CA SER A 66 -8.41 12.50 5.21
C SER A 66 -7.74 11.28 5.82
N ARG A 67 -7.46 10.30 4.94
CA ARG A 67 -6.61 9.15 5.25
C ARG A 67 -5.51 9.06 4.21
N THR A 68 -4.34 8.62 4.64
CA THR A 68 -3.19 8.42 3.75
C THR A 68 -2.73 6.98 3.82
N TYR A 69 -2.42 6.39 2.67
CA TYR A 69 -1.93 5.02 2.53
C TYR A 69 -0.53 5.07 1.92
N PRO A 70 0.52 4.70 2.69
CA PRO A 70 1.90 4.77 2.23
C PRO A 70 2.24 3.60 1.30
N PHE A 71 2.99 3.88 0.24
CA PHE A 71 3.57 2.92 -0.70
C PHE A 71 5.07 3.17 -0.81
N ASP A 72 5.88 2.20 -0.39
CA ASP A 72 7.33 2.23 -0.59
C ASP A 72 7.66 1.93 -2.06
N MET A 73 8.31 2.89 -2.72
CA MET A 73 8.66 2.81 -4.15
C MET A 73 9.99 2.08 -4.40
N ARG A 74 10.64 1.58 -3.36
CA ARG A 74 11.88 0.79 -3.47
C ARG A 74 11.55 -0.65 -3.86
N THR A 75 12.56 -1.36 -4.33
CA THR A 75 12.45 -2.80 -4.52
C THR A 75 12.30 -3.49 -3.17
N GLN A 76 11.25 -4.26 -3.04
CA GLN A 76 10.92 -5.05 -1.86
C GLN A 76 11.16 -6.52 -2.18
N THR A 77 11.56 -7.27 -1.16
CA THR A 77 11.74 -8.72 -1.24
C THR A 77 10.58 -9.41 -0.53
N MET A 78 10.02 -10.41 -1.16
CA MET A 78 8.93 -11.20 -0.61
C MET A 78 9.24 -12.68 -0.73
N ASP A 79 9.16 -13.39 0.39
CA ASP A 79 9.31 -14.84 0.42
C ASP A 79 7.98 -15.49 0.04
N VAL A 80 8.01 -16.39 -0.94
CA VAL A 80 6.90 -17.24 -1.31
C VAL A 80 7.02 -18.54 -0.51
N PRO A 81 6.01 -18.89 0.30
CA PRO A 81 6.04 -20.11 1.10
C PRO A 81 6.25 -21.36 0.25
N ARG A 82 6.85 -22.36 0.85
CA ARG A 82 7.08 -23.66 0.22
C ARG A 82 5.79 -24.24 -0.34
N GLN A 83 5.84 -24.69 -1.60
CA GLN A 83 4.76 -25.33 -2.31
C GLN A 83 5.13 -26.77 -2.64
N GLU A 84 4.20 -27.68 -2.38
CA GLU A 84 4.29 -29.05 -2.87
C GLU A 84 3.62 -29.12 -4.25
N ALA A 85 4.32 -29.64 -5.21
CA ALA A 85 3.84 -29.84 -6.57
C ALA A 85 4.21 -31.26 -7.07
N ILE A 86 3.46 -31.75 -8.03
CA ILE A 86 3.73 -33.01 -8.71
C ILE A 86 4.15 -32.67 -10.12
N THR A 87 5.33 -33.09 -10.51
CA THR A 87 5.87 -32.90 -11.87
C THR A 87 5.10 -33.74 -12.90
N ARG A 88 5.30 -33.44 -14.19
CA ARG A 88 4.64 -34.14 -15.29
C ARG A 88 4.91 -35.66 -15.30
N ASP A 89 6.09 -36.06 -14.84
CA ASP A 89 6.51 -37.46 -14.68
C ASP A 89 6.08 -38.10 -13.33
N ASN A 90 5.10 -37.47 -12.65
CA ASN A 90 4.50 -37.92 -11.42
C ASN A 90 5.47 -37.99 -10.21
N SER A 91 6.49 -37.14 -10.18
CA SER A 91 7.43 -37.05 -9.09
C SER A 91 7.03 -35.90 -8.13
N PRO A 92 6.89 -36.13 -6.80
CA PRO A 92 6.60 -35.07 -5.85
C PRO A 92 7.85 -34.20 -5.62
N VAL A 93 7.69 -32.88 -5.71
CA VAL A 93 8.75 -31.90 -5.45
C VAL A 93 8.23 -30.81 -4.52
N THR A 94 9.13 -30.28 -3.71
CA THR A 94 8.85 -29.11 -2.87
C THR A 94 9.71 -27.96 -3.38
N ALA A 95 9.08 -26.84 -3.66
CA ALA A 95 9.76 -25.64 -4.15
C ALA A 95 9.35 -24.41 -3.33
N ASP A 96 10.27 -23.50 -3.18
CA ASP A 96 10.10 -22.16 -2.64
C ASP A 96 10.68 -21.14 -3.60
N ALA A 97 10.28 -19.89 -3.46
CA ALA A 97 10.76 -18.80 -4.29
C ALA A 97 10.89 -17.51 -3.50
N VAL A 98 11.73 -16.62 -3.99
CA VAL A 98 11.84 -15.24 -3.53
C VAL A 98 11.51 -14.33 -4.69
N VAL A 99 10.53 -13.45 -4.47
CA VAL A 99 10.08 -12.48 -5.47
C VAL A 99 10.60 -11.10 -5.10
N TYR A 100 11.26 -10.45 -6.05
CA TYR A 100 11.63 -9.04 -5.96
C TYR A 100 10.59 -8.23 -6.70
N LEU A 101 9.92 -7.34 -6.00
CA LEU A 101 8.88 -6.50 -6.58
C LEU A 101 9.12 -5.02 -6.27
N ARG A 102 8.58 -4.17 -7.13
CA ARG A 102 8.63 -2.72 -6.96
C ARG A 102 7.30 -2.10 -7.39
N VAL A 103 6.78 -1.18 -6.58
CA VAL A 103 5.62 -0.38 -6.96
C VAL A 103 6.06 0.67 -7.98
N MET A 104 5.50 0.62 -9.18
CA MET A 104 5.77 1.57 -10.26
C MET A 104 4.71 2.67 -10.30
N ASP A 105 3.46 2.31 -10.04
CA ASP A 105 2.31 3.22 -9.99
C ASP A 105 1.51 3.00 -8.72
N ALA A 106 1.72 3.88 -7.73
CA ALA A 106 1.02 3.82 -6.44
C ALA A 106 -0.50 4.06 -6.56
N LYS A 107 -0.97 4.76 -7.63
CA LYS A 107 -2.41 4.94 -7.88
C LYS A 107 -3.06 3.62 -8.25
N LYS A 108 -2.47 2.89 -9.20
CA LYS A 108 -2.96 1.56 -9.59
C LYS A 108 -2.89 0.59 -8.40
N ALA A 109 -1.75 0.56 -7.70
CA ALA A 109 -1.58 -0.30 -6.52
C ALA A 109 -2.58 -0.01 -5.40
N PHE A 110 -3.14 1.20 -5.33
CA PHE A 110 -4.18 1.56 -4.36
C PHE A 110 -5.59 1.23 -4.83
N LEU A 111 -5.88 1.44 -6.14
CA LEU A 111 -7.25 1.34 -6.66
C LEU A 111 -7.61 -0.03 -7.21
N GLU A 112 -6.62 -0.77 -7.74
CA GLU A 112 -6.88 -2.02 -8.45
C GLU A 112 -6.73 -3.26 -7.56
N VAL A 113 -6.00 -3.15 -6.43
CA VAL A 113 -5.75 -4.28 -5.54
C VAL A 113 -5.79 -3.86 -4.08
N GLU A 114 -6.49 -4.63 -3.24
CA GLU A 114 -6.62 -4.34 -1.80
C GLU A 114 -5.28 -4.49 -1.06
N ASP A 115 -4.60 -5.63 -1.27
CA ASP A 115 -3.27 -5.91 -0.72
C ASP A 115 -2.40 -6.57 -1.80
N TYR A 116 -1.60 -5.74 -2.46
CA TYR A 116 -0.72 -6.19 -3.53
C TYR A 116 0.31 -7.23 -3.07
N LYS A 117 0.77 -7.18 -1.81
CA LYS A 117 1.75 -8.15 -1.29
C LYS A 117 1.13 -9.53 -1.21
N THR A 118 -0.03 -9.64 -0.62
CA THR A 118 -0.77 -10.90 -0.53
C THR A 118 -1.19 -11.39 -1.92
N ALA A 119 -1.65 -10.49 -2.79
CA ALA A 119 -2.05 -10.86 -4.15
C ALA A 119 -0.87 -11.42 -4.96
N VAL A 120 0.30 -10.74 -4.96
CA VAL A 120 1.51 -11.22 -5.66
C VAL A 120 2.01 -12.53 -5.05
N SER A 121 1.97 -12.69 -3.72
CA SER A 121 2.36 -13.94 -3.06
C SER A 121 1.51 -15.12 -3.52
N ASN A 122 0.19 -14.95 -3.52
CA ASN A 122 -0.74 -16.00 -3.95
C ASN A 122 -0.59 -16.33 -5.43
N LEU A 123 -0.43 -15.31 -6.26
CA LEU A 123 -0.19 -15.48 -7.69
C LEU A 123 1.12 -16.25 -7.93
N ALA A 124 2.20 -15.87 -7.25
CA ALA A 124 3.50 -16.54 -7.36
C ALA A 124 3.43 -18.01 -6.91
N GLN A 125 2.71 -18.31 -5.82
CA GLN A 125 2.50 -19.69 -5.36
C GLN A 125 1.77 -20.53 -6.40
N THR A 126 0.71 -20.00 -7.00
CA THR A 126 -0.09 -20.68 -8.01
C THR A 126 0.71 -20.91 -9.30
N THR A 127 1.42 -19.86 -9.73
CA THR A 127 2.28 -19.93 -10.94
C THR A 127 3.44 -20.90 -10.76
N LEU A 128 4.11 -20.87 -9.60
CA LEU A 128 5.19 -21.80 -9.27
C LEU A 128 4.73 -23.24 -9.36
N ARG A 129 3.56 -23.56 -8.77
CA ARG A 129 2.98 -24.90 -8.84
C ARG A 129 2.63 -25.31 -10.27
N ALA A 130 2.07 -24.40 -11.05
CA ALA A 130 1.70 -24.68 -12.44
C ALA A 130 2.95 -24.94 -13.30
N VAL A 131 3.96 -24.08 -13.22
CA VAL A 131 5.21 -24.22 -14.01
C VAL A 131 5.93 -25.51 -13.67
N ILE A 132 6.01 -25.88 -12.38
CA ILE A 132 6.63 -27.15 -11.97
C ILE A 132 5.81 -28.34 -12.46
N GLY A 133 4.48 -28.26 -12.39
CA GLY A 133 3.59 -29.34 -12.86
C GLY A 133 3.69 -29.62 -14.36
N ASP A 134 4.09 -28.64 -15.16
CA ASP A 134 4.29 -28.77 -16.60
C ASP A 134 5.65 -29.34 -16.98
N MET A 135 6.59 -29.47 -16.05
CA MET A 135 7.97 -29.89 -16.29
C MET A 135 8.24 -31.30 -15.73
N GLU A 136 9.24 -31.96 -16.26
CA GLU A 136 9.78 -33.21 -15.71
C GLU A 136 10.74 -32.89 -14.53
N LEU A 137 10.94 -33.87 -13.63
CA LEU A 137 11.80 -33.70 -12.46
C LEU A 137 13.21 -33.25 -12.86
N ASP A 138 13.81 -33.88 -13.87
CA ASP A 138 15.14 -33.54 -14.39
C ASP A 138 15.20 -32.11 -14.92
N GLU A 139 14.15 -31.66 -15.59
CA GLU A 139 14.04 -30.28 -16.09
C GLU A 139 13.95 -29.27 -14.94
N THR A 140 13.20 -29.58 -13.88
CA THR A 140 13.07 -28.69 -12.70
C THR A 140 14.39 -28.48 -11.98
N LEU A 141 15.27 -29.47 -11.99
CA LEU A 141 16.58 -29.39 -11.37
C LEU A 141 17.61 -28.64 -12.25
N ASN A 142 17.54 -28.80 -13.57
CA ASN A 142 18.57 -28.34 -14.50
C ASN A 142 18.19 -27.03 -15.24
N LYS A 143 16.91 -26.69 -15.37
CA LYS A 143 16.44 -25.55 -16.17
C LYS A 143 15.95 -24.37 -15.34
N ARG A 144 16.63 -23.99 -14.27
CA ARG A 144 16.24 -22.89 -13.36
C ARG A 144 15.99 -21.56 -14.08
N GLN A 145 16.78 -21.25 -15.11
CA GLN A 145 16.61 -20.01 -15.88
C GLN A 145 15.31 -20.01 -16.69
N GLU A 146 14.93 -21.15 -17.24
CA GLU A 146 13.67 -21.30 -17.98
C GLU A 146 12.47 -21.18 -17.03
N ILE A 147 12.53 -21.82 -15.86
CA ILE A 147 11.53 -21.71 -14.80
C ILE A 147 11.32 -20.25 -14.43
N ASN A 148 12.40 -19.54 -14.09
CA ASN A 148 12.35 -18.13 -13.71
C ASN A 148 11.77 -17.25 -14.82
N ALA A 149 12.10 -17.52 -16.09
CA ALA A 149 11.57 -16.77 -17.22
C ALA A 149 10.06 -17.01 -17.42
N ARG A 150 9.59 -18.25 -17.26
CA ARG A 150 8.17 -18.61 -17.34
C ARG A 150 7.38 -17.96 -16.19
N ILE A 151 7.85 -18.11 -14.95
CA ILE A 151 7.21 -17.51 -13.77
C ILE A 151 7.11 -15.99 -13.94
N ARG A 152 8.19 -15.33 -14.33
CA ARG A 152 8.19 -13.89 -14.59
C ARG A 152 7.13 -13.50 -15.62
N LYS A 153 7.07 -14.20 -16.74
CA LYS A 153 6.10 -13.91 -17.81
C LYS A 153 4.66 -14.02 -17.33
N GLU A 154 4.35 -15.06 -16.56
CA GLU A 154 3.00 -15.26 -16.01
C GLU A 154 2.63 -14.27 -14.90
N LEU A 155 3.63 -13.74 -14.17
CA LEU A 155 3.42 -12.73 -13.16
C LEU A 155 3.29 -11.32 -13.75
N ASP A 156 4.04 -11.01 -14.81
CA ASP A 156 4.15 -9.65 -15.35
C ASP A 156 2.77 -9.11 -15.81
N GLU A 157 1.94 -9.90 -16.47
CA GLU A 157 0.65 -9.45 -17.00
C GLU A 157 -0.32 -8.98 -15.89
N PRO A 158 -0.63 -9.76 -14.84
CA PRO A 158 -1.50 -9.28 -13.76
C PRO A 158 -0.88 -8.17 -12.92
N THR A 159 0.44 -8.24 -12.67
CA THR A 159 1.10 -7.24 -11.81
C THR A 159 1.26 -5.89 -12.49
N ASP A 160 1.38 -5.83 -13.82
CA ASP A 160 1.37 -4.58 -14.58
C ASP A 160 0.01 -3.85 -14.48
N GLU A 161 -1.11 -4.59 -14.41
CA GLU A 161 -2.43 -4.00 -14.16
C GLU A 161 -2.48 -3.33 -12.80
N TRP A 162 -1.86 -3.92 -11.78
CA TRP A 162 -1.78 -3.37 -10.42
C TRP A 162 -0.70 -2.29 -10.25
N GLY A 163 0.05 -1.99 -11.32
CA GLY A 163 1.13 -1.01 -11.27
C GLY A 163 2.36 -1.49 -10.51
N ILE A 164 2.63 -2.80 -10.50
CA ILE A 164 3.74 -3.46 -9.79
C ILE A 164 4.61 -4.19 -10.82
N ARG A 165 5.89 -4.24 -10.55
CA ARG A 165 6.85 -4.93 -11.41
C ARG A 165 7.86 -5.73 -10.61
#